data_e0cde06bfde74f8891ea77db07d59b9f
#
_entry.id   e0cde06bfde74f8891ea77db07d59b9f
#
_cell.length_a   1.000
_cell.length_b   1.000
_cell.length_c   1.000
_cell.angle_alpha   90.00
_cell.angle_beta   90.00
_cell.angle_gamma   90.00
#
_symmetry.space_group_name_H-M   'P 1'
#
loop_
_entity.id
_entity.type
_entity.pdbx_description
1 polymer ?
#
loop_
_entity_poly.entity_id
_entity_poly.type
_entity_poly.pdbx_seq_one_letter_code
_entity_poly.pdbx_strand_id
1 'polypeptide(L)'
;RAYTATTYQGLLLMSEVIYCIAGMRLPIVLTCANRAISAPLSIWNDQQDSMAVRDAGWIQLHAEDNQEAADLHIQAFKIAEQTFLPTMVCMDGFILTHAFEPVDIPEQKEVDDFLPTFKPKHIVDPRWPRGIGLFADPRFYMETRYILHRAMEKSEETIKEVSSEFAKVFGRDSGG
;
A
#
# COMPACT_ATOMS: atom_id res chain seq x y z
N ARG A 1 -8.01 9.13 -5.55
CA ARG A 1 -6.82 8.39 -5.12
C ARG A 1 -6.00 9.22 -4.15
N ALA A 2 -5.38 8.57 -3.17
CA ALA A 2 -4.50 9.22 -2.21
C ALA A 2 -3.15 8.49 -2.17
N TYR A 3 -2.07 9.28 -2.10
CA TYR A 3 -0.71 8.78 -2.08
C TYR A 3 0.12 9.57 -1.07
N THR A 4 1.05 8.89 -0.42
CA THR A 4 2.05 9.51 0.47
C THR A 4 3.35 8.71 0.41
N ALA A 5 4.43 9.31 0.91
CA ALA A 5 5.72 8.65 1.02
C ALA A 5 6.37 8.97 2.36
N THR A 6 7.10 8.01 2.90
CA THR A 6 7.85 8.17 4.15
C THR A 6 9.05 7.22 4.19
N THR A 7 9.79 7.27 5.26
CA THR A 7 10.93 6.39 5.51
C THR A 7 11.19 6.31 7.02
N TYR A 8 11.79 5.22 7.48
CA TYR A 8 12.47 5.18 8.75
C TYR A 8 11.56 5.55 9.95
N GLN A 9 12.01 6.41 10.84
CA GLN A 9 11.22 6.88 11.98
C GLN A 9 10.00 7.71 11.58
N GLY A 10 9.94 8.24 10.33
CA GLY A 10 8.75 8.87 9.80
C GLY A 10 7.58 7.91 9.72
N LEU A 11 7.82 6.66 9.32
CA LEU A 11 6.79 5.62 9.32
C LEU A 11 6.30 5.32 10.75
N LEU A 12 7.23 5.23 11.72
CA LEU A 12 6.87 5.00 13.13
C LEU A 12 6.11 6.17 13.74
N LEU A 13 6.42 7.40 13.35
CA LEU A 13 5.66 8.58 13.77
C LEU A 13 4.21 8.52 13.26
N MET A 14 3.98 7.89 12.12
CA MET A 14 2.65 7.71 11.53
C MET A 14 1.88 6.50 12.14
N SER A 15 2.42 5.77 13.09
CA SER A 15 1.88 4.47 13.54
C SER A 15 0.40 4.55 13.94
N GLU A 16 -0.03 5.57 14.67
CA GLU A 16 -1.44 5.75 15.04
C GLU A 16 -2.34 5.85 13.80
N VAL A 17 -1.96 6.67 12.83
CA VAL A 17 -2.73 6.90 11.60
C VAL A 17 -2.73 5.67 10.71
N ILE A 18 -1.63 4.92 10.66
CA ILE A 18 -1.53 3.68 9.87
C ILE A 18 -2.56 2.66 10.32
N TYR A 19 -2.72 2.43 11.62
CA TYR A 19 -3.76 1.54 12.15
C TYR A 19 -5.17 2.07 11.87
N CYS A 20 -5.38 3.38 11.99
CA CYS A 20 -6.68 4.01 11.68
C CYS A 20 -7.05 3.85 10.21
N ILE A 21 -6.12 4.07 9.27
CA ILE A 21 -6.34 3.94 7.83
C ILE A 21 -6.80 2.52 7.48
N ALA A 22 -6.11 1.51 8.01
CA ALA A 22 -6.46 0.12 7.80
C ALA A 22 -7.83 -0.23 8.41
N GLY A 23 -8.09 0.22 9.62
CA GLY A 23 -9.37 0.02 10.30
C GLY A 23 -10.56 0.66 9.59
N MET A 24 -10.34 1.82 8.95
CA MET A 24 -11.33 2.50 8.12
C MET A 24 -11.46 1.93 6.70
N ARG A 25 -10.59 0.98 6.32
CA ARG A 25 -10.60 0.35 5.00
C ARG A 25 -10.41 1.36 3.86
N LEU A 26 -9.44 2.26 4.01
CA LEU A 26 -9.15 3.31 3.03
C LEU A 26 -8.08 2.82 2.02
N PRO A 27 -8.36 2.90 0.72
CA PRO A 27 -7.42 2.49 -0.33
C PRO A 27 -6.36 3.58 -0.56
N ILE A 28 -5.36 3.63 0.30
CA ILE A 28 -4.25 4.57 0.24
C ILE A 28 -3.00 3.81 -0.18
N VAL A 29 -2.19 4.40 -1.04
CA VAL A 29 -0.86 3.90 -1.40
C VAL A 29 0.21 4.71 -0.68
N LEU A 30 1.17 4.02 -0.07
CA LEU A 30 2.29 4.63 0.64
C LEU A 30 3.60 4.04 0.12
N THR A 31 4.56 4.88 -0.20
CA THR A 31 5.94 4.45 -0.44
C THR A 31 6.74 4.49 0.85
N CYS A 32 7.41 3.39 1.17
CA CYS A 32 8.38 3.34 2.27
C CYS A 32 9.78 3.06 1.72
N ALA A 33 10.69 4.04 1.85
CA ALA A 33 12.11 3.81 1.63
C ALA A 33 12.71 3.24 2.92
N ASN A 34 12.82 1.92 2.99
CA ASN A 34 13.12 1.18 4.20
C ASN A 34 14.54 1.47 4.74
N ARG A 35 14.63 1.77 6.02
CA ARG A 35 15.91 2.03 6.72
C ARG A 35 15.87 1.46 8.14
N ALA A 36 17.07 1.11 8.65
CA ALA A 36 17.25 0.69 10.03
C ALA A 36 16.85 1.78 11.04
N ILE A 37 16.08 1.40 12.05
CA ILE A 37 15.61 2.34 13.08
C ILE A 37 16.76 2.77 13.99
N SER A 38 16.84 4.10 14.31
CA SER A 38 17.79 4.66 15.30
C SER A 38 17.50 4.08 16.70
N ALA A 39 18.47 3.96 17.57
CA ALA A 39 19.90 4.23 17.46
C ALA A 39 20.68 2.92 17.28
N PRO A 40 21.82 2.92 16.56
CA PRO A 40 22.48 4.08 15.96
C PRO A 40 21.77 4.58 14.69
N LEU A 41 22.09 5.80 14.26
CA LEU A 41 21.59 6.32 12.98
C LEU A 41 22.19 5.52 11.83
N SER A 42 21.36 5.01 10.96
CA SER A 42 21.74 4.36 9.70
C SER A 42 20.91 4.89 8.54
N ILE A 43 21.55 5.07 7.40
CA ILE A 43 20.87 5.44 6.15
C ILE A 43 20.70 4.24 5.21
N TRP A 44 21.30 3.12 5.57
CA TRP A 44 21.26 1.89 4.79
C TRP A 44 19.95 1.15 4.95
N ASN A 45 19.65 0.33 3.94
CA ASN A 45 18.46 -0.50 3.92
C ASN A 45 18.38 -1.42 5.15
N ASP A 46 17.17 -1.50 5.67
CA ASP A 46 16.72 -2.48 6.67
C ASP A 46 15.19 -2.39 6.74
N GLN A 47 14.49 -3.51 6.85
CA GLN A 47 13.04 -3.54 6.90
C GLN A 47 12.45 -3.35 8.31
N GLN A 48 13.22 -2.97 9.31
CA GLN A 48 12.73 -2.79 10.69
C GLN A 48 11.53 -1.83 10.77
N ASP A 49 11.54 -0.75 9.96
CA ASP A 49 10.48 0.24 9.95
C ASP A 49 9.13 -0.33 9.45
N SER A 50 9.10 -0.98 8.29
CA SER A 50 7.88 -1.61 7.78
C SER A 50 7.46 -2.84 8.62
N MET A 51 8.43 -3.61 9.12
CA MET A 51 8.15 -4.75 10.00
C MET A 51 7.58 -4.32 11.35
N ALA A 52 7.93 -3.15 11.86
CA ALA A 52 7.36 -2.62 13.10
C ALA A 52 5.85 -2.37 13.01
N VAL A 53 5.32 -2.19 11.81
CA VAL A 53 3.88 -1.96 11.55
C VAL A 53 3.22 -3.09 10.75
N ARG A 54 3.85 -4.27 10.65
CA ARG A 54 3.33 -5.42 9.89
C ARG A 54 1.93 -5.87 10.31
N ASP A 55 1.59 -5.67 11.58
CA ASP A 55 0.28 -6.06 12.14
C ASP A 55 -0.79 -4.96 11.96
N ALA A 56 -0.47 -3.86 11.30
CA ALA A 56 -1.37 -2.72 11.15
C ALA A 56 -2.51 -2.95 10.14
N GLY A 57 -2.47 -4.03 9.36
CA GLY A 57 -3.50 -4.34 8.36
C GLY A 57 -3.25 -3.66 7.01
N TRP A 58 -1.99 -3.42 6.67
CA TRP A 58 -1.52 -2.95 5.37
C TRP A 58 -0.97 -4.11 4.54
N ILE A 59 -1.24 -4.11 3.24
CA ILE A 59 -0.51 -4.93 2.29
C ILE A 59 0.87 -4.30 2.12
N GLN A 60 1.93 -5.09 2.23
CA GLN A 60 3.31 -4.65 2.02
C GLN A 60 3.88 -5.38 0.80
N LEU A 61 4.23 -4.63 -0.24
CA LEU A 61 4.86 -5.11 -1.46
C LEU A 61 6.33 -4.65 -1.42
N HIS A 62 7.26 -5.58 -1.55
CA HIS A 62 8.69 -5.29 -1.47
C HIS A 62 9.30 -5.39 -2.87
N ALA A 63 9.90 -4.28 -3.34
CA ALA A 63 10.54 -4.21 -4.64
C ALA A 63 12.01 -4.64 -4.55
N GLU A 64 12.46 -5.45 -5.51
CA GLU A 64 13.86 -5.88 -5.62
C GLU A 64 14.74 -4.93 -6.44
N ASP A 65 14.14 -4.15 -7.35
CA ASP A 65 14.84 -3.15 -8.17
C ASP A 65 13.96 -1.91 -8.45
N ASN A 66 14.52 -0.93 -9.15
CA ASN A 66 13.82 0.33 -9.44
C ASN A 66 12.72 0.17 -10.48
N GLN A 67 12.82 -0.79 -11.40
CA GLN A 67 11.76 -1.08 -12.35
C GLN A 67 10.56 -1.69 -11.64
N GLU A 68 10.80 -2.69 -10.81
CA GLU A 68 9.75 -3.30 -10.02
C GLU A 68 9.11 -2.29 -9.06
N ALA A 69 9.89 -1.41 -8.44
CA ALA A 69 9.34 -0.35 -7.61
C ALA A 69 8.34 0.54 -8.38
N ALA A 70 8.66 0.92 -9.62
CA ALA A 70 7.77 1.71 -10.47
C ALA A 70 6.49 0.91 -10.83
N ASP A 71 6.65 -0.34 -11.23
CA ASP A 71 5.56 -1.22 -11.65
C ASP A 71 4.62 -1.57 -10.48
N LEU A 72 5.18 -1.83 -9.30
CA LEU A 72 4.41 -2.07 -8.08
C LEU A 72 3.60 -0.86 -7.63
N HIS A 73 4.06 0.37 -7.87
CA HIS A 73 3.26 1.55 -7.55
C HIS A 73 1.97 1.62 -8.37
N ILE A 74 2.02 1.25 -9.65
CA ILE A 74 0.82 1.20 -10.50
C ILE A 74 -0.12 0.08 -10.00
N GLN A 75 0.41 -1.10 -9.72
CA GLN A 75 -0.35 -2.24 -9.22
C GLN A 75 -0.95 -1.97 -7.83
N ALA A 76 -0.19 -1.30 -6.95
CA ALA A 76 -0.63 -0.99 -5.58
C ALA A 76 -1.93 -0.18 -5.54
N PHE A 77 -2.13 0.77 -6.46
CA PHE A 77 -3.40 1.49 -6.56
C PHE A 77 -4.55 0.56 -6.90
N LYS A 78 -4.36 -0.35 -7.87
CA LYS A 78 -5.40 -1.31 -8.26
C LYS A 78 -5.73 -2.28 -7.14
N ILE A 79 -4.69 -2.83 -6.49
CA ILE A 79 -4.83 -3.73 -5.34
C ILE A 79 -5.58 -3.04 -4.21
N ALA A 80 -5.15 -1.83 -3.81
CA ALA A 80 -5.79 -1.09 -2.74
C ALA A 80 -7.27 -0.78 -3.03
N GLU A 81 -7.59 -0.37 -4.26
CA GLU A 81 -8.95 -0.03 -4.68
C GLU A 81 -9.88 -1.24 -4.76
N GLN A 82 -9.37 -2.41 -5.13
CA GLN A 82 -10.16 -3.64 -5.21
C GLN A 82 -10.39 -4.28 -3.83
N THR A 83 -9.35 -4.28 -3.00
CA THR A 83 -9.41 -4.90 -1.66
C THR A 83 -9.99 -3.98 -0.59
N PHE A 84 -10.00 -2.67 -0.82
CA PHE A 84 -10.23 -1.66 0.22
C PHE A 84 -9.27 -1.85 1.40
N LEU A 85 -8.00 -2.15 1.08
CA LEU A 85 -6.91 -2.20 2.05
C LEU A 85 -5.83 -1.20 1.63
N PRO A 86 -5.24 -0.48 2.57
CA PRO A 86 -4.09 0.35 2.27
C PRO A 86 -2.90 -0.53 1.87
N THR A 87 -2.13 -0.06 0.89
CA THR A 87 -1.00 -0.81 0.33
C THR A 87 0.26 0.02 0.42
N MET A 88 1.33 -0.59 0.91
CA MET A 88 2.65 0.01 1.03
C MET A 88 3.59 -0.62 0.01
N VAL A 89 4.27 0.21 -0.78
CA VAL A 89 5.40 -0.22 -1.62
C VAL A 89 6.67 0.07 -0.86
N CYS A 90 7.37 -0.98 -0.50
CA CYS A 90 8.62 -0.96 0.24
C CYS A 90 9.79 -1.08 -0.74
N MET A 91 10.77 -0.20 -0.63
CA MET A 91 11.99 -0.23 -1.45
C MET A 91 13.21 0.03 -0.58
N ASP A 92 14.33 -0.50 -1.02
CA ASP A 92 15.59 -0.36 -0.27
C ASP A 92 16.04 1.09 -0.17
N GLY A 93 16.06 1.62 1.04
CA GLY A 93 16.65 2.92 1.33
C GLY A 93 18.14 2.89 1.06
N PHE A 94 18.66 3.96 0.45
CA PHE A 94 20.03 4.13 0.00
C PHE A 94 20.43 3.24 -1.20
N ILE A 95 20.11 1.96 -1.21
CA ILE A 95 20.49 1.05 -2.31
C ILE A 95 19.68 1.40 -3.57
N LEU A 96 18.36 1.26 -3.54
CA LEU A 96 17.52 1.62 -4.69
C LEU A 96 17.32 3.13 -4.81
N THR A 97 17.11 3.82 -3.68
CA THR A 97 16.78 5.26 -3.70
C THR A 97 17.94 6.18 -4.11
N HIS A 98 19.16 5.68 -4.21
CA HIS A 98 20.36 6.42 -4.65
C HIS A 98 20.97 5.85 -5.92
N ALA A 99 20.48 4.72 -6.40
CA ALA A 99 20.92 4.17 -7.68
C ALA A 99 20.39 5.05 -8.84
N PHE A 100 21.20 5.18 -9.87
CA PHE A 100 20.83 5.82 -11.12
C PHE A 100 20.71 4.75 -12.19
N GLU A 101 19.50 4.30 -12.45
CA GLU A 101 19.18 3.20 -13.34
C GLU A 101 18.12 3.62 -14.36
N PRO A 102 18.15 3.09 -15.57
CA PRO A 102 17.07 3.28 -16.53
C PRO A 102 15.82 2.53 -16.04
N VAL A 103 14.69 3.20 -16.07
CA VAL A 103 13.37 2.63 -15.75
C VAL A 103 12.43 2.91 -16.92
N ASP A 104 11.76 1.87 -17.39
CA ASP A 104 10.75 1.99 -18.44
C ASP A 104 9.40 2.40 -17.82
N ILE A 105 9.00 3.64 -18.06
CA ILE A 105 7.76 4.20 -17.53
C ILE A 105 6.66 4.07 -18.60
N PRO A 106 5.54 3.40 -18.30
CA PRO A 106 4.45 3.27 -19.26
C PRO A 106 3.85 4.63 -19.67
N GLU A 107 3.29 4.69 -20.84
CA GLU A 107 2.54 5.86 -21.31
C GLU A 107 1.29 6.08 -20.43
N GLN A 108 0.95 7.35 -20.18
CA GLN A 108 -0.19 7.70 -19.30
C GLN A 108 -1.49 7.03 -19.73
N LYS A 109 -1.72 6.87 -21.03
CA LYS A 109 -2.92 6.21 -21.55
C LYS A 109 -2.99 4.73 -21.16
N GLU A 110 -1.87 4.02 -21.19
CA GLU A 110 -1.80 2.60 -20.80
C GLU A 110 -2.11 2.44 -19.31
N VAL A 111 -1.56 3.36 -18.50
CA VAL A 111 -1.86 3.40 -17.05
C VAL A 111 -3.33 3.73 -16.79
N ASP A 112 -3.92 4.67 -17.54
CA ASP A 112 -5.35 5.04 -17.39
C ASP A 112 -6.27 3.88 -17.80
N ASP A 113 -5.90 3.12 -18.81
CA ASP A 113 -6.64 1.92 -19.25
C ASP A 113 -6.52 0.79 -18.20
N PHE A 114 -5.34 0.62 -17.59
CA PHE A 114 -5.13 -0.35 -16.50
C PHE A 114 -5.79 0.07 -15.18
N LEU A 115 -5.79 1.38 -14.88
CA LEU A 115 -6.35 1.98 -13.66
C LEU A 115 -7.56 2.86 -13.99
N PRO A 116 -8.74 2.29 -14.28
CA PRO A 116 -9.93 3.07 -14.58
C PRO A 116 -10.33 3.97 -13.41
N THR A 117 -11.17 4.97 -13.66
CA THR A 117 -11.61 5.93 -12.64
C THR A 117 -12.17 5.20 -11.43
N PHE A 118 -11.55 5.40 -10.27
CA PHE A 118 -11.98 4.81 -9.01
C PHE A 118 -13.35 5.35 -8.59
N LYS A 119 -14.26 4.44 -8.25
CA LYS A 119 -15.60 4.75 -7.73
C LYS A 119 -15.69 4.25 -6.29
N PRO A 120 -15.46 5.12 -5.30
CA PRO A 120 -15.50 4.71 -3.89
C PRO A 120 -16.91 4.27 -3.47
N LYS A 121 -17.00 3.19 -2.69
CA LYS A 121 -18.28 2.71 -2.13
C LYS A 121 -18.84 3.67 -1.07
N HIS A 122 -17.96 4.36 -0.38
CA HIS A 122 -18.30 5.31 0.67
C HIS A 122 -17.68 6.65 0.35
N ILE A 123 -18.51 7.65 0.26
CA ILE A 123 -18.13 9.05 0.04
C ILE A 123 -18.66 9.91 1.17
N VAL A 124 -17.98 11.02 1.44
CA VAL A 124 -18.51 12.08 2.31
C VAL A 124 -19.54 12.87 1.50
N ASP A 125 -20.81 12.65 1.77
CA ASP A 125 -21.92 13.36 1.13
C ASP A 125 -22.66 14.19 2.18
N PRO A 126 -22.63 15.52 2.10
CA PRO A 126 -23.34 16.38 3.06
C PRO A 126 -24.85 16.12 3.14
N ARG A 127 -25.46 15.58 2.09
CA ARG A 127 -26.90 15.24 2.06
C ARG A 127 -27.21 13.97 2.85
N TRP A 128 -26.20 13.10 3.04
CA TRP A 128 -26.29 11.84 3.77
C TRP A 128 -25.08 11.68 4.68
N PRO A 129 -24.99 12.47 5.76
CA PRO A 129 -23.82 12.45 6.64
C PRO A 129 -23.63 11.09 7.27
N ARG A 130 -22.43 10.55 7.14
CA ARG A 130 -22.02 9.27 7.73
C ARG A 130 -20.70 9.44 8.45
N GLY A 131 -20.56 8.79 9.59
CA GLY A 131 -19.27 8.66 10.25
C GLY A 131 -18.52 7.43 9.72
N ILE A 132 -17.23 7.57 9.51
CA ILE A 132 -16.31 6.48 9.17
C ILE A 132 -15.32 6.37 10.33
N GLY A 133 -15.00 5.14 10.77
CA GLY A 133 -14.10 4.91 11.90
C GLY A 133 -14.69 5.33 13.26
N LEU A 134 -16.00 5.18 13.43
CA LEU A 134 -16.70 5.50 14.65
C LEU A 134 -16.36 4.52 15.78
N PHE A 135 -16.75 4.92 17.01
CA PHE A 135 -16.67 4.08 18.20
C PHE A 135 -17.36 2.73 17.96
N ALA A 136 -16.64 1.64 18.21
CA ALA A 136 -17.19 0.30 18.20
C ALA A 136 -17.39 -0.19 19.63
N ASP A 137 -18.63 -0.56 19.95
CA ASP A 137 -18.96 -1.22 21.20
C ASP A 137 -18.25 -2.59 21.27
N PRO A 138 -17.81 -3.06 22.45
CA PRO A 138 -17.14 -4.35 22.61
C PRO A 138 -17.88 -5.54 22.01
N ARG A 139 -19.20 -5.46 21.88
CA ARG A 139 -20.02 -6.50 21.23
C ARG A 139 -19.78 -6.66 19.74
N PHE A 140 -19.27 -5.61 19.07
CA PHE A 140 -19.06 -5.58 17.61
C PHE A 140 -17.60 -5.42 17.20
N TYR A 141 -16.69 -5.21 18.16
CA TYR A 141 -15.30 -4.93 17.84
C TYR A 141 -14.60 -6.15 17.21
N MET A 142 -14.89 -7.35 17.70
CA MET A 142 -14.30 -8.57 17.14
C MET A 142 -14.73 -8.80 15.68
N GLU A 143 -16.01 -8.62 15.37
CA GLU A 143 -16.52 -8.76 14.00
C GLU A 143 -15.88 -7.75 13.06
N THR A 144 -15.67 -6.53 13.52
CA THR A 144 -14.98 -5.49 12.74
C THR A 144 -13.54 -5.91 12.41
N ARG A 145 -12.80 -6.42 13.39
CA ARG A 145 -11.44 -6.91 13.19
C ARG A 145 -11.40 -8.17 12.33
N TYR A 146 -12.37 -9.06 12.49
CA TYR A 146 -12.50 -10.26 11.66
C TYR A 146 -12.76 -9.93 10.18
N ILE A 147 -13.59 -8.94 9.89
CA ILE A 147 -13.83 -8.47 8.51
C ILE A 147 -12.53 -7.94 7.87
N LEU A 148 -11.72 -7.20 8.63
CA LEU A 148 -10.41 -6.75 8.16
C LEU A 148 -9.47 -7.94 7.88
N HIS A 149 -9.41 -8.89 8.80
CA HIS A 149 -8.60 -10.10 8.64
C HIS A 149 -9.00 -10.92 7.41
N ARG A 150 -10.31 -11.15 7.21
CA ARG A 150 -10.81 -11.84 6.02
C ARG A 150 -10.52 -11.11 4.71
N ALA A 151 -10.51 -9.78 4.73
CA ALA A 151 -10.11 -9.02 3.56
C ALA A 151 -8.60 -9.16 3.28
N MET A 152 -7.79 -9.23 4.32
CA MET A 152 -6.35 -9.46 4.19
C MET A 152 -6.06 -10.85 3.62
N GLU A 153 -6.72 -11.90 4.10
CA GLU A 153 -6.58 -13.26 3.55
C GLU A 153 -6.95 -13.32 2.05
N LYS A 154 -8.02 -12.64 1.66
CA LYS A 154 -8.46 -12.58 0.26
C LYS A 154 -7.58 -11.71 -0.63
N SER A 155 -6.78 -10.83 -0.06
CA SER A 155 -5.93 -9.93 -0.85
C SER A 155 -4.86 -10.67 -1.65
N GLU A 156 -4.43 -11.84 -1.20
CA GLU A 156 -3.46 -12.67 -1.93
C GLU A 156 -3.96 -13.05 -3.34
N GLU A 157 -5.24 -13.44 -3.47
CA GLU A 157 -5.83 -13.74 -4.77
C GLU A 157 -5.85 -12.50 -5.66
N THR A 158 -6.27 -11.35 -5.10
CA THR A 158 -6.31 -10.07 -5.83
C THR A 158 -4.91 -9.62 -6.27
N ILE A 159 -3.89 -9.80 -5.45
CA ILE A 159 -2.50 -9.47 -5.80
C ILE A 159 -2.07 -10.31 -7.01
N LYS A 160 -2.29 -11.62 -6.99
CA LYS A 160 -1.96 -12.52 -8.11
C LYS A 160 -2.70 -12.18 -9.40
N GLU A 161 -3.98 -11.83 -9.30
CA GLU A 161 -4.80 -11.41 -10.44
C GLU A 161 -4.28 -10.10 -11.05
N VAL A 162 -3.99 -9.09 -10.20
CA VAL A 162 -3.49 -7.79 -10.65
C VAL A 162 -2.09 -7.92 -11.26
N SER A 163 -1.19 -8.70 -10.66
CA SER A 163 0.14 -8.97 -11.21
C SER A 163 0.04 -9.67 -12.57
N SER A 164 -0.80 -10.70 -12.69
CA SER A 164 -1.02 -11.39 -13.98
C SER A 164 -1.62 -10.48 -15.05
N GLU A 165 -2.53 -9.58 -14.67
CA GLU A 165 -3.10 -8.59 -15.60
C GLU A 165 -2.03 -7.57 -16.00
N PHE A 166 -1.21 -7.09 -15.07
CA PHE A 166 -0.11 -6.18 -15.33
C PHE A 166 0.89 -6.79 -16.32
N ALA A 167 1.30 -8.04 -16.09
CA ALA A 167 2.19 -8.77 -16.99
C ALA A 167 1.64 -8.87 -18.43
N LYS A 168 0.33 -9.08 -18.58
CA LYS A 168 -0.31 -9.15 -19.91
C LYS A 168 -0.35 -7.81 -20.62
N VAL A 169 -0.54 -6.71 -19.88
CA VAL A 169 -0.67 -5.36 -20.45
C VAL A 169 0.70 -4.78 -20.77
N PHE A 170 1.67 -4.90 -19.85
CA PHE A 170 2.96 -4.23 -19.93
C PHE A 170 4.12 -5.16 -20.31
N GLY A 171 3.87 -6.48 -20.41
CA GLY A 171 4.89 -7.46 -20.80
C GLY A 171 5.97 -7.68 -19.74
N ARG A 172 5.75 -7.21 -18.51
CA ARG A 172 6.67 -7.35 -17.37
C ARG A 172 5.98 -8.10 -16.24
N ASP A 173 6.66 -9.11 -15.71
CA ASP A 173 6.22 -9.87 -14.55
C ASP A 173 6.99 -9.35 -13.33
N SER A 174 6.31 -8.75 -12.40
CA SER A 174 6.88 -8.37 -11.11
C SER A 174 6.70 -9.54 -10.14
N GLY A 175 7.51 -10.56 -10.34
CA GLY A 175 7.57 -11.88 -9.73
C GLY A 175 6.73 -12.09 -8.47
N GLY A 176 5.84 -13.05 -8.50
CA GLY A 176 5.02 -13.46 -7.37
C GLY A 176 5.66 -14.57 -6.56
#